data_596818940297eb7d933a6f2f624c769e
#
_entry.id   596818940297eb7d933a6f2f624c769e
#
_cell.length_a   1.000
_cell.length_b   1.000
_cell.length_c   1.000
_cell.angle_alpha   90.00
_cell.angle_beta   90.00
_cell.angle_gamma   90.00
#
_symmetry.space_group_name_H-M   'P 1'
#
loop_
_entity.id
_entity.type
_entity.pdbx_description
1 polymer ?
#
loop_
_entity_poly.entity_id
_entity_poly.type
_entity_poly.pdbx_seq_one_letter_code
_entity_poly.pdbx_strand_id
1 'polypeptide(L)'
;MNSNLLKTVEDLVQSNNHADVETLVQSCTISDEDLNNIGTIYYNQNKNEHAEKYFLQSIELNKDYHTAIHNLAELYYNSERIHDASQYYEKYIRLNPNDTNTINQLALVYTEIGEIQKSCEMLEKSLEIDSEQVETKKILDELKEILSQSNVMLESATEHHTYNTLQNKSGSECRSNFSTDNPLGLYLKQNEKIEEYVSLIHYLQNCPTMHSKDNLLHLTQISFRSIINSYFNAGTIVQSDVNNLLTLLNLVEQNHEYKNTIDKSNNELFIISTFNYLKNHLPHSVLKQEICLKNMQTAINHPLANDSIVSIYNNVHEAFSPLYDHGLISSFMVHGSMSTMDYTPFSDFDTQIFLTDKVFSSIDCLKKTGMVIFGSNSLLKLFDPLQHHGFFLCLDLDRRSYPEAFLPLSTMDCATSVYGEETQEFFIRQSDYQIRSAVWHTGYFFRTSYILERFPESPFDIKRFLSRFLLLPVLLLELKENIFPYKKDSFALARKYFDPEVWQAVEIATKVRNDWNPHRTMRFNKDFYRKTFEFSEVVLNILRESASE
;
A
#
# COMPACT_ATOMS: atom_id res chain seq x y z
N MET A 1 -6.09 -26.40 -33.97
CA MET A 1 -6.21 -25.37 -35.04
C MET A 1 -5.16 -25.59 -36.13
N ASN A 2 -5.46 -25.33 -37.41
CA ASN A 2 -4.49 -25.44 -38.48
C ASN A 2 -3.43 -24.34 -38.33
N SER A 3 -2.12 -24.64 -38.49
CA SER A 3 -1.02 -23.68 -38.32
C SER A 3 -1.21 -22.36 -39.10
N ASN A 4 -1.92 -22.41 -40.23
CA ASN A 4 -2.27 -21.23 -41.01
C ASN A 4 -3.28 -20.32 -40.30
N LEU A 5 -4.17 -20.86 -39.48
CA LEU A 5 -5.20 -20.08 -38.79
C LEU A 5 -4.60 -19.33 -37.58
N LEU A 6 -3.69 -19.95 -36.83
CA LEU A 6 -2.96 -19.27 -35.76
C LEU A 6 -2.09 -18.14 -36.29
N LYS A 7 -1.45 -18.32 -37.44
CA LYS A 7 -0.69 -17.27 -38.10
C LYS A 7 -1.60 -16.08 -38.52
N THR A 8 -2.77 -16.39 -39.05
CA THR A 8 -3.76 -15.36 -39.40
C THR A 8 -4.20 -14.57 -38.15
N VAL A 9 -4.44 -15.26 -37.03
CA VAL A 9 -4.77 -14.62 -35.75
C VAL A 9 -3.61 -13.72 -35.30
N GLU A 10 -2.37 -14.20 -35.40
CA GLU A 10 -1.18 -13.43 -35.01
C GLU A 10 -1.06 -12.13 -35.85
N ASP A 11 -1.22 -12.22 -37.17
CA ASP A 11 -1.20 -11.08 -38.09
C ASP A 11 -2.32 -10.07 -37.77
N LEU A 12 -3.54 -10.55 -37.45
CA LEU A 12 -4.67 -9.73 -37.07
C LEU A 12 -4.44 -9.02 -35.72
N VAL A 13 -3.87 -9.73 -34.75
CA VAL A 13 -3.54 -9.17 -33.43
C VAL A 13 -2.44 -8.11 -33.56
N GLN A 14 -1.42 -8.34 -34.40
CA GLN A 14 -0.38 -7.33 -34.67
C GLN A 14 -0.93 -6.07 -35.34
N SER A 15 -1.92 -6.23 -36.22
CA SER A 15 -2.58 -5.09 -36.89
C SER A 15 -3.68 -4.42 -36.05
N ASN A 16 -3.87 -4.81 -34.79
CA ASN A 16 -4.94 -4.33 -33.88
C ASN A 16 -6.37 -4.61 -34.39
N ASN A 17 -6.55 -5.60 -35.26
CA ASN A 17 -7.85 -5.93 -35.80
C ASN A 17 -8.57 -7.02 -34.98
N HIS A 18 -8.94 -6.68 -33.74
CA HIS A 18 -9.52 -7.60 -32.75
C HIS A 18 -10.92 -8.10 -33.15
N ALA A 19 -11.71 -7.29 -33.87
CA ALA A 19 -13.05 -7.65 -34.32
C ALA A 19 -13.03 -8.81 -35.35
N ASP A 20 -12.02 -8.84 -36.22
CA ASP A 20 -11.85 -9.92 -37.17
C ASP A 20 -11.38 -11.20 -36.50
N VAL A 21 -10.57 -11.12 -35.42
CA VAL A 21 -10.24 -12.29 -34.59
C VAL A 21 -11.51 -12.88 -33.95
N GLU A 22 -12.39 -12.04 -33.39
CA GLU A 22 -13.65 -12.51 -32.81
C GLU A 22 -14.56 -13.17 -33.85
N THR A 23 -14.66 -12.55 -35.03
CA THR A 23 -15.45 -13.09 -36.14
C THR A 23 -14.89 -14.46 -36.61
N LEU A 24 -13.56 -14.56 -36.66
CA LEU A 24 -12.88 -15.81 -37.05
C LEU A 24 -13.12 -16.90 -36.00
N VAL A 25 -13.00 -16.57 -34.72
CA VAL A 25 -13.28 -17.48 -33.60
C VAL A 25 -14.73 -17.97 -33.62
N GLN A 26 -15.70 -17.11 -33.91
CA GLN A 26 -17.12 -17.47 -33.97
C GLN A 26 -17.47 -18.32 -35.22
N SER A 27 -16.72 -18.20 -36.30
CA SER A 27 -16.96 -18.90 -37.54
C SER A 27 -16.38 -20.34 -37.60
N CYS A 28 -15.53 -20.71 -36.64
CA CYS A 28 -14.84 -21.97 -36.58
C CYS A 28 -15.28 -22.84 -35.40
N THR A 29 -15.13 -24.17 -35.51
CA THR A 29 -15.17 -25.04 -34.32
C THR A 29 -13.82 -24.94 -33.63
N ILE A 30 -13.79 -24.38 -32.44
CA ILE A 30 -12.58 -24.05 -31.69
C ILE A 30 -12.49 -24.92 -30.44
N SER A 31 -11.31 -25.47 -30.18
CA SER A 31 -11.00 -26.25 -28.99
C SER A 31 -10.52 -25.35 -27.84
N ASP A 32 -10.48 -25.89 -26.61
CA ASP A 32 -9.85 -25.31 -25.45
C ASP A 32 -8.37 -24.96 -25.71
N GLU A 33 -7.63 -25.86 -26.38
CA GLU A 33 -6.24 -25.62 -26.79
C GLU A 33 -6.12 -24.43 -27.75
N ASP A 34 -7.02 -24.33 -28.74
CA ASP A 34 -7.01 -23.22 -29.69
C ASP A 34 -7.26 -21.87 -29.01
N LEU A 35 -8.22 -21.81 -28.09
CA LEU A 35 -8.50 -20.61 -27.31
C LEU A 35 -7.31 -20.22 -26.44
N ASN A 36 -6.67 -21.16 -25.79
CA ASN A 36 -5.44 -20.91 -25.03
C ASN A 36 -4.32 -20.35 -25.92
N ASN A 37 -4.13 -20.92 -27.13
CA ASN A 37 -3.11 -20.43 -28.06
C ASN A 37 -3.40 -18.99 -28.53
N ILE A 38 -4.67 -18.64 -28.76
CA ILE A 38 -5.08 -17.27 -29.06
C ILE A 38 -4.78 -16.34 -27.86
N GLY A 39 -5.11 -16.78 -26.65
CA GLY A 39 -4.76 -16.05 -25.42
C GLY A 39 -3.26 -15.79 -25.30
N THR A 40 -2.44 -16.79 -25.60
CA THR A 40 -0.97 -16.68 -25.59
C THR A 40 -0.45 -15.68 -26.63
N ILE A 41 -1.05 -15.65 -27.84
CA ILE A 41 -0.70 -14.65 -28.87
C ILE A 41 -0.97 -13.23 -28.35
N TYR A 42 -2.12 -13.01 -27.71
CA TYR A 42 -2.45 -11.71 -27.13
C TYR A 42 -1.51 -11.34 -25.98
N TYR A 43 -1.20 -12.29 -25.10
CA TYR A 43 -0.29 -12.09 -23.97
C TYR A 43 1.10 -11.68 -24.44
N ASN A 44 1.65 -12.37 -25.43
CA ASN A 44 2.97 -12.06 -26.00
C ASN A 44 3.04 -10.65 -26.65
N GLN A 45 1.89 -10.05 -26.94
CA GLN A 45 1.80 -8.69 -27.46
C GLN A 45 1.38 -7.67 -26.38
N ASN A 46 1.45 -8.04 -25.09
CA ASN A 46 1.07 -7.20 -23.94
C ASN A 46 -0.40 -6.72 -23.98
N LYS A 47 -1.30 -7.50 -24.62
CA LYS A 47 -2.73 -7.22 -24.71
C LYS A 47 -3.49 -8.03 -23.66
N ASN A 48 -3.21 -7.76 -22.39
CA ASN A 48 -3.59 -8.58 -21.26
C ASN A 48 -5.11 -8.81 -21.12
N GLU A 49 -5.95 -7.81 -21.41
CA GLU A 49 -7.41 -7.95 -21.34
C GLU A 49 -7.96 -8.97 -22.34
N HIS A 50 -7.41 -8.99 -23.55
CA HIS A 50 -7.80 -9.97 -24.55
C HIS A 50 -7.24 -11.36 -24.24
N ALA A 51 -6.01 -11.43 -23.71
CA ALA A 51 -5.42 -12.68 -23.28
C ALA A 51 -6.26 -13.34 -22.16
N GLU A 52 -6.65 -12.55 -21.15
CA GLU A 52 -7.52 -12.99 -20.06
C GLU A 52 -8.84 -13.56 -20.59
N LYS A 53 -9.50 -12.82 -21.50
CA LYS A 53 -10.75 -13.25 -22.13
C LYS A 53 -10.62 -14.64 -22.76
N TYR A 54 -9.58 -14.88 -23.53
CA TYR A 54 -9.42 -16.15 -24.25
C TYR A 54 -8.95 -17.30 -23.34
N PHE A 55 -8.12 -17.03 -22.33
CA PHE A 55 -7.80 -18.04 -21.32
C PHE A 55 -9.03 -18.44 -20.51
N LEU A 56 -9.88 -17.50 -20.13
CA LEU A 56 -11.14 -17.79 -19.43
C LEU A 56 -12.09 -18.60 -20.29
N GLN A 57 -12.24 -18.30 -21.58
CA GLN A 57 -13.07 -19.07 -22.51
C GLN A 57 -12.52 -20.48 -22.68
N SER A 58 -11.19 -20.67 -22.74
CA SER A 58 -10.56 -21.98 -22.77
C SER A 58 -10.91 -22.80 -21.51
N ILE A 59 -10.83 -22.20 -20.34
CA ILE A 59 -11.18 -22.83 -19.06
C ILE A 59 -12.69 -23.09 -18.94
N GLU A 60 -13.54 -22.24 -19.51
CA GLU A 60 -14.99 -22.46 -19.55
C GLU A 60 -15.36 -23.68 -20.40
N LEU A 61 -14.67 -23.86 -21.54
CA LEU A 61 -14.86 -24.99 -22.41
C LEU A 61 -14.33 -26.29 -21.80
N ASN A 62 -13.19 -26.23 -21.11
CA ASN A 62 -12.60 -27.37 -20.40
C ASN A 62 -12.03 -26.90 -19.03
N LYS A 63 -12.78 -27.15 -17.96
CA LYS A 63 -12.47 -26.70 -16.60
C LYS A 63 -11.15 -27.25 -16.05
N ASP A 64 -10.64 -28.31 -16.59
CA ASP A 64 -9.43 -29.00 -16.15
C ASP A 64 -8.26 -28.83 -17.15
N TYR A 65 -8.42 -27.94 -18.13
CA TYR A 65 -7.33 -27.65 -19.06
C TYR A 65 -6.21 -26.87 -18.39
N HIS A 66 -5.27 -27.62 -17.84
CA HIS A 66 -4.22 -27.13 -16.96
C HIS A 66 -3.35 -26.05 -17.59
N THR A 67 -3.07 -26.11 -18.91
CA THR A 67 -2.25 -25.09 -19.59
C THR A 67 -2.88 -23.70 -19.55
N ALA A 68 -4.19 -23.59 -19.83
CA ALA A 68 -4.88 -22.31 -19.76
C ALA A 68 -5.00 -21.81 -18.32
N ILE A 69 -5.17 -22.71 -17.36
CA ILE A 69 -5.19 -22.35 -15.92
C ILE A 69 -3.85 -21.78 -15.50
N HIS A 70 -2.73 -22.40 -15.91
CA HIS A 70 -1.39 -21.91 -15.63
C HIS A 70 -1.12 -20.55 -16.30
N ASN A 71 -1.42 -20.44 -17.61
CA ASN A 71 -1.21 -19.20 -18.35
C ASN A 71 -2.02 -18.03 -17.77
N LEU A 72 -3.23 -18.29 -17.28
CA LEU A 72 -4.04 -17.27 -16.61
C LEU A 72 -3.47 -16.88 -15.24
N ALA A 73 -2.92 -17.84 -14.49
CA ALA A 73 -2.22 -17.56 -13.25
C ALA A 73 -0.99 -16.65 -13.48
N GLU A 74 -0.17 -16.99 -14.50
CA GLU A 74 0.98 -16.18 -14.92
C GLU A 74 0.55 -14.77 -15.37
N LEU A 75 -0.50 -14.65 -16.15
CA LEU A 75 -1.03 -13.35 -16.58
C LEU A 75 -1.46 -12.50 -15.39
N TYR A 76 -2.15 -13.09 -14.42
CA TYR A 76 -2.56 -12.38 -13.21
C TYR A 76 -1.36 -11.98 -12.34
N TYR A 77 -0.38 -12.86 -12.19
CA TYR A 77 0.84 -12.59 -11.46
C TYR A 77 1.60 -11.40 -12.09
N ASN A 78 1.82 -11.46 -13.41
CA ASN A 78 2.52 -10.40 -14.15
C ASN A 78 1.72 -9.09 -14.28
N SER A 79 0.41 -9.14 -14.02
CA SER A 79 -0.49 -7.96 -13.96
C SER A 79 -0.71 -7.47 -12.53
N GLU A 80 0.10 -7.90 -11.56
CA GLU A 80 0.02 -7.55 -10.13
C GLU A 80 -1.33 -7.94 -9.46
N ARG A 81 -2.10 -8.81 -10.09
CA ARG A 81 -3.34 -9.38 -9.54
C ARG A 81 -3.02 -10.64 -8.73
N ILE A 82 -2.21 -10.47 -7.68
CA ILE A 82 -1.55 -11.55 -6.94
C ILE A 82 -2.55 -12.52 -6.28
N HIS A 83 -3.68 -12.03 -5.77
CA HIS A 83 -4.72 -12.89 -5.21
C HIS A 83 -5.41 -13.77 -6.27
N ASP A 84 -5.66 -13.21 -7.46
CA ASP A 84 -6.24 -13.99 -8.56
C ASP A 84 -5.22 -15.06 -9.01
N ALA A 85 -3.95 -14.69 -9.12
CA ALA A 85 -2.86 -15.61 -9.43
C ALA A 85 -2.81 -16.79 -8.45
N SER A 86 -2.91 -16.54 -7.13
CA SER A 86 -2.88 -17.61 -6.13
C SER A 86 -3.98 -18.64 -6.35
N GLN A 87 -5.21 -18.18 -6.63
CA GLN A 87 -6.36 -19.08 -6.86
C GLN A 87 -6.15 -20.01 -8.08
N TYR A 88 -5.59 -19.46 -9.15
CA TYR A 88 -5.35 -20.23 -10.37
C TYR A 88 -4.12 -21.14 -10.27
N TYR A 89 -3.05 -20.72 -9.57
CA TYR A 89 -1.94 -21.62 -9.25
C TYR A 89 -2.37 -22.76 -8.33
N GLU A 90 -3.18 -22.50 -7.30
CA GLU A 90 -3.76 -23.56 -6.48
C GLU A 90 -4.61 -24.54 -7.31
N LYS A 91 -5.40 -24.03 -8.25
CA LYS A 91 -6.20 -24.86 -9.16
C LYS A 91 -5.30 -25.71 -10.04
N TYR A 92 -4.24 -25.14 -10.59
CA TYR A 92 -3.26 -25.86 -11.40
C TYR A 92 -2.58 -26.99 -10.63
N ILE A 93 -2.10 -26.71 -9.41
CA ILE A 93 -1.38 -27.69 -8.57
C ILE A 93 -2.28 -28.84 -8.13
N ARG A 94 -3.60 -28.61 -8.00
CA ARG A 94 -4.55 -29.72 -7.77
C ARG A 94 -4.60 -30.69 -8.94
N LEU A 95 -4.41 -30.22 -10.17
CA LEU A 95 -4.39 -31.04 -11.38
C LEU A 95 -2.99 -31.64 -11.67
N ASN A 96 -1.94 -30.91 -11.29
CA ASN A 96 -0.53 -31.28 -11.52
C ASN A 96 0.27 -31.18 -10.20
N PRO A 97 0.04 -32.12 -9.25
CA PRO A 97 0.55 -32.01 -7.89
C PRO A 97 2.07 -32.17 -7.74
N ASN A 98 2.76 -32.61 -8.81
CA ASN A 98 4.20 -32.88 -8.83
C ASN A 98 5.01 -31.83 -9.60
N ASP A 99 4.39 -30.75 -10.08
CA ASP A 99 5.10 -29.69 -10.76
C ASP A 99 5.77 -28.75 -9.74
N THR A 100 7.02 -29.05 -9.41
CA THR A 100 7.81 -28.28 -8.43
C THR A 100 8.00 -26.84 -8.81
N ASN A 101 8.08 -26.51 -10.12
CA ASN A 101 8.23 -25.13 -10.57
C ASN A 101 7.00 -24.30 -10.21
N THR A 102 5.80 -24.80 -10.53
CA THR A 102 4.56 -24.07 -10.20
C THR A 102 4.29 -24.07 -8.68
N ILE A 103 4.69 -25.12 -7.95
CA ILE A 103 4.61 -25.14 -6.49
C ILE A 103 5.50 -24.02 -5.90
N ASN A 104 6.71 -23.85 -6.40
CA ASN A 104 7.61 -22.77 -5.98
C ASN A 104 7.07 -21.37 -6.35
N GLN A 105 6.44 -21.25 -7.52
CA GLN A 105 5.75 -20.00 -7.91
C GLN A 105 4.59 -19.67 -6.96
N LEU A 106 3.78 -20.67 -6.58
CA LEU A 106 2.72 -20.46 -5.60
C LEU A 106 3.27 -20.09 -4.21
N ALA A 107 4.39 -20.69 -3.79
CA ALA A 107 5.07 -20.30 -2.56
C ALA A 107 5.51 -18.85 -2.61
N LEU A 108 6.03 -18.40 -3.76
CA LEU A 108 6.38 -17.00 -3.99
C LEU A 108 5.15 -16.10 -3.86
N VAL A 109 4.06 -16.45 -4.53
CA VAL A 109 2.78 -15.73 -4.46
C VAL A 109 2.26 -15.66 -3.02
N TYR A 110 2.32 -16.76 -2.26
CA TYR A 110 1.93 -16.74 -0.85
C TYR A 110 2.81 -15.84 0.00
N THR A 111 4.10 -15.77 -0.31
CA THR A 111 5.00 -14.86 0.38
C THR A 111 4.64 -13.41 0.07
N GLU A 112 4.32 -13.09 -1.19
CA GLU A 112 3.90 -11.73 -1.60
C GLU A 112 2.61 -11.26 -0.95
N ILE A 113 1.66 -12.16 -0.70
CA ILE A 113 0.43 -11.83 0.02
C ILE A 113 0.57 -11.94 1.54
N GLY A 114 1.77 -12.25 2.05
CA GLY A 114 2.06 -12.34 3.50
C GLY A 114 1.66 -13.65 4.16
N GLU A 115 1.27 -14.69 3.39
CA GLU A 115 0.88 -16.01 3.87
C GLU A 115 2.12 -16.90 4.06
N ILE A 116 3.08 -16.45 4.91
CA ILE A 116 4.40 -17.07 5.06
C ILE A 116 4.31 -18.55 5.44
N GLN A 117 3.36 -18.91 6.32
CA GLN A 117 3.15 -20.30 6.71
C GLN A 117 2.79 -21.18 5.50
N LYS A 118 1.87 -20.72 4.64
CA LYS A 118 1.49 -21.45 3.42
C LYS A 118 2.64 -21.51 2.41
N SER A 119 3.44 -20.44 2.34
CA SER A 119 4.66 -20.45 1.52
C SER A 119 5.62 -21.55 1.97
N CYS A 120 5.90 -21.67 3.27
CA CYS A 120 6.71 -22.76 3.81
C CYS A 120 6.15 -24.14 3.48
N GLU A 121 4.84 -24.33 3.64
CA GLU A 121 4.16 -25.60 3.30
C GLU A 121 4.33 -25.99 1.82
N MET A 122 4.26 -24.99 0.92
CA MET A 122 4.49 -25.23 -0.52
C MET A 122 5.96 -25.57 -0.81
N LEU A 123 6.91 -24.86 -0.20
CA LEU A 123 8.34 -25.17 -0.39
C LEU A 123 8.71 -26.53 0.20
N GLU A 124 8.16 -26.93 1.35
CA GLU A 124 8.31 -28.27 1.93
C GLU A 124 7.79 -29.32 0.96
N LYS A 125 6.58 -29.14 0.43
CA LYS A 125 5.99 -30.03 -0.57
C LYS A 125 6.86 -30.12 -1.83
N SER A 126 7.44 -29.01 -2.30
CA SER A 126 8.34 -29.01 -3.46
C SER A 126 9.60 -29.82 -3.19
N LEU A 127 10.18 -29.70 -1.98
CA LEU A 127 11.37 -30.45 -1.55
C LEU A 127 11.08 -31.94 -1.26
N GLU A 128 9.86 -32.30 -0.89
CA GLU A 128 9.43 -33.71 -0.79
C GLU A 128 9.41 -34.40 -2.16
N ILE A 129 9.08 -33.66 -3.22
CA ILE A 129 9.06 -34.16 -4.61
C ILE A 129 10.48 -34.21 -5.18
N ASP A 130 11.27 -33.15 -4.96
CA ASP A 130 12.65 -33.03 -5.43
C ASP A 130 13.51 -32.38 -4.36
N SER A 131 14.27 -33.22 -3.65
CA SER A 131 15.14 -32.83 -2.52
C SER A 131 16.44 -32.13 -2.96
N GLU A 132 16.78 -32.17 -4.25
CA GLU A 132 18.02 -31.58 -4.78
C GLU A 132 17.91 -30.07 -5.03
N GLN A 133 16.76 -29.46 -4.81
CA GLN A 133 16.49 -28.03 -5.00
C GLN A 133 17.19 -27.18 -3.90
N VAL A 134 18.46 -26.88 -4.09
CA VAL A 134 19.29 -26.15 -3.10
C VAL A 134 18.71 -24.79 -2.77
N GLU A 135 18.26 -24.04 -3.79
CA GLU A 135 17.67 -22.71 -3.64
C GLU A 135 16.36 -22.75 -2.85
N THR A 136 15.46 -23.68 -3.19
CA THR A 136 14.17 -23.86 -2.51
C THR A 136 14.37 -24.19 -1.02
N LYS A 137 15.35 -25.06 -0.70
CA LYS A 137 15.69 -25.39 0.68
C LYS A 137 16.16 -24.17 1.46
N LYS A 138 17.00 -23.34 0.84
CA LYS A 138 17.54 -22.15 1.47
C LYS A 138 16.44 -21.12 1.75
N ILE A 139 15.54 -20.89 0.78
CA ILE A 139 14.38 -20.01 0.96
C ILE A 139 13.49 -20.51 2.10
N LEU A 140 13.25 -21.83 2.16
CA LEU A 140 12.47 -22.43 3.25
C LEU A 140 13.11 -22.21 4.63
N ASP A 141 14.43 -22.44 4.75
CA ASP A 141 15.14 -22.26 6.01
C ASP A 141 15.04 -20.78 6.47
N GLU A 142 15.18 -19.84 5.55
CA GLU A 142 15.06 -18.41 5.80
C GLU A 142 13.63 -18.00 6.23
N LEU A 143 12.59 -18.51 5.56
CA LEU A 143 11.19 -18.26 5.93
C LEU A 143 10.84 -18.91 7.29
N LYS A 144 11.39 -20.09 7.60
CA LYS A 144 11.24 -20.74 8.92
C LYS A 144 11.91 -19.93 10.02
N GLU A 145 13.06 -19.34 9.76
CA GLU A 145 13.70 -18.45 10.71
C GLU A 145 12.82 -17.22 11.01
N ILE A 146 12.22 -16.62 9.97
CA ILE A 146 11.24 -15.52 10.11
C ILE A 146 10.04 -15.96 10.96
N LEU A 147 9.47 -17.14 10.68
CA LEU A 147 8.35 -17.68 11.45
C LEU A 147 8.76 -18.00 12.90
N SER A 148 9.96 -18.56 13.12
CA SER A 148 10.45 -18.87 14.46
C SER A 148 10.66 -17.62 15.29
N GLN A 149 11.21 -16.57 14.69
CA GLN A 149 11.36 -15.27 15.32
C GLN A 149 10.00 -14.63 15.65
N SER A 150 9.01 -14.76 14.76
CA SER A 150 7.64 -14.34 15.01
C SER A 150 6.96 -15.15 16.14
N ASN A 151 7.20 -16.47 16.21
CA ASN A 151 6.65 -17.35 17.23
C ASN A 151 7.34 -17.16 18.59
N VAL A 152 8.65 -16.95 18.63
CA VAL A 152 9.39 -16.61 19.87
C VAL A 152 8.89 -15.27 20.42
N MET A 153 8.48 -14.34 19.58
CA MET A 153 7.83 -13.10 20.01
C MET A 153 6.43 -13.35 20.60
N LEU A 154 5.65 -14.27 20.02
CA LEU A 154 4.36 -14.68 20.56
C LEU A 154 4.52 -15.42 21.91
N GLU A 155 5.53 -16.28 22.03
CA GLU A 155 5.80 -17.05 23.27
C GLU A 155 6.47 -16.19 24.34
N SER A 156 7.38 -15.28 23.99
CA SER A 156 8.01 -14.35 24.95
C SER A 156 7.04 -13.27 25.45
N ALA A 157 6.00 -12.96 24.70
CA ALA A 157 4.89 -12.13 25.18
C ALA A 157 3.99 -12.87 26.19
N THR A 158 4.09 -14.21 26.28
CA THR A 158 3.33 -15.03 27.23
C THR A 158 4.11 -15.41 28.50
N GLU A 159 5.43 -15.23 28.54
CA GLU A 159 6.27 -15.54 29.72
C GLU A 159 6.97 -14.30 30.28
N HIS A 160 6.48 -13.84 31.43
CA HIS A 160 6.96 -12.66 32.16
C HIS A 160 8.40 -12.76 32.75
N HIS A 161 9.29 -13.59 32.24
CA HIS A 161 10.53 -13.91 32.97
C HIS A 161 11.87 -13.82 32.23
N THR A 162 12.02 -13.07 31.13
CA THR A 162 13.35 -12.93 30.49
C THR A 162 13.68 -11.53 29.96
N TYR A 163 13.33 -10.47 30.70
CA TYR A 163 13.65 -9.08 30.33
C TYR A 163 15.15 -8.74 30.34
N ASN A 164 15.99 -9.56 30.95
CA ASN A 164 17.41 -9.23 31.20
C ASN A 164 18.43 -9.87 30.26
N THR A 165 18.02 -10.72 29.30
CA THR A 165 18.96 -11.43 28.42
C THR A 165 19.07 -10.88 27.00
N LEU A 166 18.17 -9.98 26.59
CA LEU A 166 18.14 -9.40 25.22
C LEU A 166 18.92 -8.07 25.08
N GLN A 167 19.44 -7.51 26.15
CA GLN A 167 20.21 -6.26 26.11
C GLN A 167 21.62 -6.37 25.50
N ASN A 168 22.15 -7.57 25.21
CA ASN A 168 23.55 -7.76 24.83
C ASN A 168 23.81 -8.27 23.40
N LYS A 169 22.81 -8.30 22.50
CA LYS A 169 23.10 -8.52 21.07
C LYS A 169 23.00 -7.21 20.30
N SER A 170 24.14 -6.62 20.09
CA SER A 170 24.31 -5.38 19.33
C SER A 170 23.80 -5.53 17.90
N GLY A 171 23.04 -4.52 17.41
CA GLY A 171 22.46 -4.45 16.07
C GLY A 171 23.46 -4.42 14.88
N SER A 172 24.69 -4.92 15.08
CA SER A 172 25.71 -5.03 14.04
C SER A 172 25.68 -6.39 13.30
N GLU A 173 25.13 -7.44 13.89
CA GLU A 173 25.13 -8.77 13.26
C GLU A 173 24.01 -8.98 12.23
N CYS A 174 22.88 -8.27 12.32
CA CYS A 174 21.82 -8.35 11.31
C CYS A 174 22.12 -7.58 10.00
N ARG A 175 23.13 -6.71 9.99
CA ARG A 175 23.48 -5.91 8.80
C ARG A 175 24.26 -6.68 7.72
N SER A 176 24.82 -7.83 8.05
CA SER A 176 25.70 -8.57 7.12
C SER A 176 24.96 -9.51 6.17
N ASN A 177 23.68 -9.77 6.40
CA ASN A 177 22.97 -10.86 5.69
C ASN A 177 22.11 -10.41 4.50
N PHE A 178 21.98 -9.12 4.24
CA PHE A 178 21.25 -8.60 3.07
C PHE A 178 22.21 -8.19 1.95
N SER A 179 23.11 -9.08 1.57
CA SER A 179 23.89 -8.93 0.34
C SER A 179 23.02 -9.32 -0.85
N THR A 180 23.07 -8.51 -1.93
CA THR A 180 22.40 -8.82 -3.21
C THR A 180 22.92 -10.10 -3.87
N ASP A 181 23.96 -10.70 -3.32
CA ASP A 181 24.60 -11.92 -3.82
C ASP A 181 24.08 -13.18 -3.11
N ASN A 182 23.16 -13.05 -2.14
CA ASN A 182 22.51 -14.19 -1.51
C ASN A 182 21.07 -14.36 -2.05
N PRO A 183 20.52 -15.59 -2.05
CA PRO A 183 19.18 -15.87 -2.55
C PRO A 183 18.06 -15.11 -1.84
N LEU A 184 18.19 -14.77 -0.55
CA LEU A 184 17.24 -13.90 0.15
C LEU A 184 17.29 -12.48 -0.43
N GLY A 185 18.48 -11.95 -0.71
CA GLY A 185 18.64 -10.67 -1.41
C GLY A 185 18.03 -10.70 -2.81
N LEU A 186 18.17 -11.82 -3.56
CA LEU A 186 17.53 -12.02 -4.86
C LEU A 186 16.01 -12.19 -4.75
N TYR A 187 15.56 -12.88 -3.71
CA TYR A 187 14.15 -13.12 -3.40
C TYR A 187 13.45 -11.84 -2.93
N LEU A 188 14.09 -11.07 -2.05
CA LEU A 188 13.62 -9.75 -1.62
C LEU A 188 13.66 -8.75 -2.79
N LYS A 189 14.59 -8.93 -3.77
CA LYS A 189 14.62 -8.16 -5.01
C LYS A 189 13.34 -8.33 -5.84
N GLN A 190 12.63 -9.44 -5.65
CA GLN A 190 11.35 -9.74 -6.31
C GLN A 190 10.13 -9.34 -5.47
N ASN A 191 10.29 -9.07 -4.15
CA ASN A 191 9.17 -8.93 -3.20
C ASN A 191 9.33 -7.76 -2.22
N GLU A 192 9.00 -6.57 -2.66
CA GLU A 192 9.06 -5.30 -1.91
C GLU A 192 8.28 -5.33 -0.57
N LYS A 193 7.13 -6.00 -0.56
CA LYS A 193 6.23 -6.04 0.62
C LYS A 193 6.76 -6.89 1.78
N ILE A 194 7.51 -7.95 1.48
CA ILE A 194 8.11 -8.79 2.53
C ILE A 194 9.23 -8.05 3.23
N GLU A 195 10.02 -7.31 2.47
CA GLU A 195 11.11 -6.52 3.01
C GLU A 195 10.58 -5.40 3.93
N GLU A 196 9.47 -4.74 3.55
CA GLU A 196 8.77 -3.81 4.43
C GLU A 196 8.28 -4.47 5.72
N TYR A 197 7.73 -5.69 5.62
CA TYR A 197 7.21 -6.44 6.77
C TYR A 197 8.33 -6.91 7.71
N VAL A 198 9.39 -7.52 7.17
CA VAL A 198 10.58 -7.93 7.94
C VAL A 198 11.26 -6.73 8.60
N SER A 199 11.32 -5.61 7.90
CA SER A 199 11.90 -4.37 8.41
C SER A 199 11.05 -3.75 9.51
N LEU A 200 9.72 -3.81 9.38
CA LEU A 200 8.80 -3.37 10.42
C LEU A 200 8.94 -4.23 11.67
N ILE A 201 8.95 -5.56 11.54
CA ILE A 201 9.15 -6.48 12.66
C ILE A 201 10.50 -6.23 13.33
N HIS A 202 11.56 -6.10 12.56
CA HIS A 202 12.90 -5.83 13.10
C HIS A 202 12.98 -4.48 13.83
N TYR A 203 12.34 -3.45 13.28
CA TYR A 203 12.23 -2.16 13.93
C TYR A 203 11.42 -2.26 15.23
N LEU A 204 10.29 -2.96 15.21
CA LEU A 204 9.44 -3.22 16.37
C LEU A 204 10.22 -3.96 17.47
N GLN A 205 11.08 -4.93 17.11
CA GLN A 205 11.91 -5.70 18.04
C GLN A 205 12.96 -4.86 18.76
N ASN A 206 13.49 -3.84 18.10
CA ASN A 206 14.64 -3.08 18.61
C ASN A 206 14.27 -1.74 19.27
N CYS A 207 12.98 -1.41 19.37
CA CYS A 207 12.51 -0.17 19.99
C CYS A 207 11.74 -0.44 21.30
N PRO A 208 12.37 -0.31 22.48
CA PRO A 208 11.78 -0.69 23.79
C PRO A 208 10.50 0.08 24.14
N THR A 209 10.38 1.34 23.66
CA THR A 209 9.21 2.19 23.92
C THR A 209 7.95 1.73 23.18
N MET A 210 8.09 0.77 22.26
CA MET A 210 7.02 0.26 21.39
C MET A 210 6.06 -0.70 22.06
N HIS A 211 6.54 -1.39 23.10
CA HIS A 211 5.79 -2.47 23.74
C HIS A 211 4.73 -1.98 24.74
N SER A 212 4.52 -0.68 24.88
CA SER A 212 3.39 -0.20 25.67
C SER A 212 2.07 -0.55 24.96
N LYS A 213 1.09 -1.03 25.72
CA LYS A 213 -0.27 -1.34 25.21
C LYS A 213 -0.83 -0.19 24.40
N ASP A 214 -0.61 1.02 24.83
CA ASP A 214 -1.09 2.24 24.18
C ASP A 214 -0.46 2.44 22.80
N ASN A 215 0.85 2.22 22.65
CA ASN A 215 1.52 2.34 21.36
C ASN A 215 1.07 1.26 20.39
N LEU A 216 0.90 0.02 20.86
CA LEU A 216 0.37 -1.07 20.06
C LEU A 216 -1.06 -0.81 19.59
N LEU A 217 -1.92 -0.23 20.45
CA LEU A 217 -3.28 0.17 20.06
C LEU A 217 -3.29 1.25 18.97
N HIS A 218 -2.34 2.19 19.03
CA HIS A 218 -2.21 3.19 17.97
C HIS A 218 -1.72 2.61 16.65
N LEU A 219 -0.78 1.67 16.68
CA LEU A 219 -0.38 0.96 15.49
C LEU A 219 -1.55 0.19 14.88
N THR A 220 -2.34 -0.45 15.75
CA THR A 220 -3.56 -1.14 15.35
C THR A 220 -4.54 -0.17 14.70
N GLN A 221 -4.69 1.06 15.25
CA GLN A 221 -5.50 2.13 14.67
C GLN A 221 -5.01 2.51 13.27
N ILE A 222 -3.69 2.73 13.10
CA ILE A 222 -3.08 3.08 11.80
C ILE A 222 -3.26 1.95 10.79
N SER A 223 -3.01 0.70 11.19
CA SER A 223 -3.22 -0.48 10.34
C SER A 223 -4.69 -0.65 9.96
N PHE A 224 -5.61 -0.42 10.89
CA PHE A 224 -7.04 -0.46 10.61
C PHE A 224 -7.46 0.62 9.62
N ARG A 225 -6.88 1.82 9.71
CA ARG A 225 -7.13 2.88 8.74
C ARG A 225 -6.66 2.49 7.33
N SER A 226 -5.54 1.79 7.18
CA SER A 226 -5.10 1.25 5.89
C SER A 226 -6.15 0.31 5.30
N ILE A 227 -6.69 -0.61 6.11
CA ILE A 227 -7.76 -1.54 5.71
C ILE A 227 -9.01 -0.76 5.28
N ILE A 228 -9.43 0.24 6.03
CA ILE A 228 -10.59 1.09 5.71
C ILE A 228 -10.39 1.81 4.39
N ASN A 229 -9.21 2.40 4.17
CA ASN A 229 -8.90 3.08 2.92
C ASN A 229 -8.92 2.13 1.72
N SER A 230 -8.36 0.92 1.85
CA SER A 230 -8.41 -0.10 0.79
C SER A 230 -9.84 -0.56 0.52
N TYR A 231 -10.61 -0.88 1.57
CA TYR A 231 -11.98 -1.36 1.42
C TYR A 231 -12.88 -0.34 0.71
N PHE A 232 -12.84 0.91 1.14
CA PHE A 232 -13.73 1.94 0.58
C PHE A 232 -13.27 2.48 -0.78
N ASN A 233 -11.97 2.54 -1.06
CA ASN A 233 -11.48 3.04 -2.33
C ASN A 233 -11.35 1.98 -3.42
N ALA A 234 -11.08 0.72 -3.07
CA ALA A 234 -10.82 -0.37 -4.01
C ALA A 234 -11.83 -1.52 -3.92
N GLY A 235 -12.74 -1.52 -2.95
CA GLY A 235 -13.70 -2.60 -2.71
C GLY A 235 -13.06 -3.89 -2.18
N THR A 236 -11.78 -3.87 -1.82
CA THR A 236 -11.01 -5.04 -1.39
C THR A 236 -10.26 -4.76 -0.10
N ILE A 237 -9.95 -5.82 0.66
CA ILE A 237 -9.03 -5.74 1.79
C ILE A 237 -7.74 -6.46 1.41
N VAL A 238 -6.63 -5.79 1.63
CA VAL A 238 -5.30 -6.37 1.41
C VAL A 238 -4.99 -7.33 2.56
N GLN A 239 -4.74 -8.61 2.26
CA GLN A 239 -4.56 -9.64 3.29
C GLN A 239 -3.34 -9.38 4.19
N SER A 240 -2.25 -8.82 3.65
CA SER A 240 -1.10 -8.40 4.46
C SER A 240 -1.48 -7.37 5.53
N ASP A 241 -2.38 -6.42 5.22
CA ASP A 241 -2.83 -5.42 6.19
C ASP A 241 -3.67 -6.07 7.30
N VAL A 242 -4.49 -7.08 6.95
CA VAL A 242 -5.23 -7.88 7.93
C VAL A 242 -4.27 -8.65 8.84
N ASN A 243 -3.26 -9.30 8.27
CA ASN A 243 -2.28 -10.06 9.04
C ASN A 243 -1.48 -9.15 9.98
N ASN A 244 -1.05 -7.98 9.50
CA ASN A 244 -0.39 -6.96 10.33
C ASN A 244 -1.28 -6.52 11.49
N LEU A 245 -2.55 -6.20 11.21
CA LEU A 245 -3.50 -5.80 12.23
C LEU A 245 -3.70 -6.91 13.28
N LEU A 246 -3.87 -8.15 12.85
CA LEU A 246 -4.04 -9.29 13.76
C LEU A 246 -2.80 -9.56 14.60
N THR A 247 -1.61 -9.38 14.04
CA THR A 247 -0.34 -9.47 14.78
C THR A 247 -0.27 -8.40 15.87
N LEU A 248 -0.61 -7.15 15.54
CA LEU A 248 -0.64 -6.05 16.52
C LEU A 248 -1.68 -6.29 17.61
N LEU A 249 -2.88 -6.78 17.27
CA LEU A 249 -3.90 -7.14 18.24
C LEU A 249 -3.44 -8.29 19.17
N ASN A 250 -2.71 -9.28 18.64
CA ASN A 250 -2.09 -10.33 19.45
C ASN A 250 -1.11 -9.77 20.48
N LEU A 251 -0.30 -8.78 20.08
CA LEU A 251 0.66 -8.12 20.97
C LEU A 251 -0.02 -7.24 22.03
N VAL A 252 -1.16 -6.60 21.69
CA VAL A 252 -1.96 -5.79 22.63
C VAL A 252 -2.57 -6.65 23.72
N GLU A 253 -3.08 -7.82 23.36
CA GLU A 253 -3.88 -8.68 24.22
C GLU A 253 -3.07 -9.93 24.62
N GLN A 254 -2.17 -9.80 25.60
CA GLN A 254 -1.38 -10.92 26.15
C GLN A 254 -2.23 -12.12 26.62
N ASN A 255 -3.57 -11.96 26.77
CA ASN A 255 -4.51 -12.96 27.32
C ASN A 255 -5.54 -13.49 26.32
N HIS A 256 -5.38 -13.36 25.02
CA HIS A 256 -6.27 -13.93 23.98
C HIS A 256 -7.76 -13.47 23.98
N GLU A 257 -8.15 -12.44 24.72
CA GLU A 257 -9.55 -11.98 24.77
C GLU A 257 -10.09 -11.47 23.42
N TYR A 258 -9.26 -10.84 22.60
CA TYR A 258 -9.70 -10.33 21.30
C TYR A 258 -10.09 -11.42 20.31
N LYS A 259 -9.57 -12.66 20.44
CA LYS A 259 -9.88 -13.77 19.51
C LYS A 259 -11.37 -14.07 19.41
N ASN A 260 -12.12 -13.80 20.48
CA ASN A 260 -13.57 -13.96 20.53
C ASN A 260 -14.34 -12.67 20.15
N THR A 261 -13.64 -11.54 20.05
CA THR A 261 -14.25 -10.24 19.81
C THR A 261 -14.22 -9.85 18.32
N ILE A 262 -13.16 -10.29 17.59
CA ILE A 262 -13.00 -9.98 16.18
C ILE A 262 -13.62 -11.08 15.33
N ASP A 263 -14.69 -10.73 14.60
CA ASP A 263 -15.37 -11.65 13.68
C ASP A 263 -14.63 -11.69 12.34
N LYS A 264 -14.14 -12.88 11.98
CA LYS A 264 -13.36 -13.12 10.76
C LYS A 264 -14.17 -13.84 9.66
N SER A 265 -15.49 -13.96 9.83
CA SER A 265 -16.35 -14.73 8.92
C SER A 265 -16.47 -14.08 7.53
N ASN A 266 -16.39 -12.76 7.46
CA ASN A 266 -16.30 -11.98 6.24
C ASN A 266 -15.67 -10.61 6.50
N ASN A 267 -15.32 -9.89 5.42
CA ASN A 267 -14.63 -8.61 5.48
C ASN A 267 -15.40 -7.53 6.23
N GLU A 268 -16.72 -7.46 6.04
CA GLU A 268 -17.56 -6.45 6.67
C GLU A 268 -17.67 -6.65 8.19
N LEU A 269 -17.85 -7.89 8.61
CA LEU A 269 -17.90 -8.22 10.05
C LEU A 269 -16.53 -8.04 10.71
N PHE A 270 -15.46 -8.37 9.99
CA PHE A 270 -14.10 -8.09 10.43
C PHE A 270 -13.87 -6.59 10.66
N ILE A 271 -14.26 -5.75 9.71
CA ILE A 271 -14.17 -4.29 9.82
C ILE A 271 -14.99 -3.78 11.01
N ILE A 272 -16.27 -4.19 11.11
CA ILE A 272 -17.18 -3.71 12.16
C ILE A 272 -16.69 -4.13 13.54
N SER A 273 -16.30 -5.39 13.71
CA SER A 273 -15.82 -5.89 15.00
C SER A 273 -14.47 -5.24 15.41
N THR A 274 -13.57 -5.02 14.47
CA THR A 274 -12.30 -4.32 14.71
C THR A 274 -12.55 -2.85 15.10
N PHE A 275 -13.46 -2.16 14.41
CA PHE A 275 -13.85 -0.81 14.79
C PHE A 275 -14.37 -0.75 16.22
N ASN A 276 -15.30 -1.65 16.59
CA ASN A 276 -15.87 -1.71 17.93
C ASN A 276 -14.81 -2.01 18.99
N TYR A 277 -13.86 -2.88 18.68
CA TYR A 277 -12.72 -3.15 19.57
C TYR A 277 -11.90 -1.88 19.81
N LEU A 278 -11.47 -1.19 18.74
CA LEU A 278 -10.70 0.04 18.84
C LEU A 278 -11.47 1.15 19.57
N LYS A 279 -12.76 1.30 19.28
CA LYS A 279 -13.63 2.29 19.96
C LYS A 279 -13.62 2.13 21.47
N ASN A 280 -13.57 0.89 21.96
CA ASN A 280 -13.63 0.59 23.39
C ASN A 280 -12.24 0.61 24.08
N HIS A 281 -11.14 0.46 23.33
CA HIS A 281 -9.81 0.27 23.91
C HIS A 281 -8.84 1.39 23.57
N LEU A 282 -9.07 2.16 22.49
CA LEU A 282 -8.17 3.24 22.11
C LEU A 282 -8.18 4.34 23.19
N PRO A 283 -7.00 4.68 23.75
CA PRO A 283 -6.93 5.70 24.80
C PRO A 283 -7.26 7.09 24.25
N HIS A 284 -7.83 7.94 25.09
CA HIS A 284 -8.03 9.35 24.82
C HIS A 284 -6.73 10.12 25.05
N SER A 285 -6.34 10.93 24.08
CA SER A 285 -5.25 11.88 24.26
C SER A 285 -5.74 13.13 25.02
N VAL A 286 -4.82 13.81 25.66
CA VAL A 286 -5.14 14.99 26.50
C VAL A 286 -4.75 16.32 25.86
N LEU A 287 -3.88 16.29 24.85
CA LEU A 287 -3.43 17.51 24.17
C LEU A 287 -4.46 17.93 23.13
N LYS A 288 -5.29 18.90 23.48
CA LYS A 288 -6.30 19.45 22.58
C LYS A 288 -5.68 20.47 21.61
N GLN A 289 -6.03 20.33 20.33
CA GLN A 289 -5.76 21.34 19.30
C GLN A 289 -7.05 21.63 18.53
N GLU A 290 -7.26 22.90 18.22
CA GLU A 290 -8.33 23.35 17.34
C GLU A 290 -7.73 23.79 16.01
N ILE A 291 -8.37 23.43 14.90
CA ILE A 291 -8.06 23.91 13.57
C ILE A 291 -9.24 24.70 13.01
N CYS A 292 -8.95 25.76 12.25
CA CYS A 292 -9.96 26.57 11.59
C CYS A 292 -9.85 26.39 10.08
N LEU A 293 -10.90 25.82 9.48
CA LEU A 293 -10.98 25.52 8.06
C LEU A 293 -11.53 26.71 7.29
N LYS A 294 -11.10 26.87 6.06
CA LYS A 294 -11.74 27.79 5.11
C LYS A 294 -13.08 27.23 4.68
N ASN A 295 -14.03 28.10 4.39
CA ASN A 295 -15.27 27.72 3.77
C ASN A 295 -15.06 27.35 2.28
N MET A 296 -15.80 26.36 1.77
CA MET A 296 -15.73 25.93 0.37
C MET A 296 -15.99 27.10 -0.62
N GLN A 297 -16.94 28.01 -0.30
CA GLN A 297 -17.23 29.15 -1.16
C GLN A 297 -16.02 30.10 -1.27
N THR A 298 -15.20 30.20 -0.22
CA THR A 298 -13.96 30.97 -0.27
C THR A 298 -12.97 30.36 -1.26
N ALA A 299 -12.88 29.05 -1.32
CA ALA A 299 -12.00 28.36 -2.25
C ALA A 299 -12.48 28.48 -3.71
N ILE A 300 -13.75 28.23 -3.99
CA ILE A 300 -14.28 28.31 -5.36
C ILE A 300 -14.37 29.72 -5.91
N ASN A 301 -14.49 30.74 -5.07
CA ASN A 301 -14.50 32.14 -5.44
C ASN A 301 -13.10 32.79 -5.43
N HIS A 302 -12.06 32.02 -5.15
CA HIS A 302 -10.69 32.52 -5.13
C HIS A 302 -10.25 32.97 -6.54
N PRO A 303 -9.55 34.11 -6.70
CA PRO A 303 -9.14 34.64 -8.00
C PRO A 303 -8.28 33.69 -8.85
N LEU A 304 -7.60 32.73 -8.21
CA LEU A 304 -6.78 31.72 -8.88
C LEU A 304 -7.55 30.40 -9.15
N ALA A 305 -8.77 30.26 -8.65
CA ALA A 305 -9.57 29.05 -8.93
C ALA A 305 -10.00 29.06 -10.41
N ASN A 306 -9.63 28.01 -11.12
CA ASN A 306 -10.08 27.78 -12.50
C ASN A 306 -11.33 26.88 -12.53
N ASP A 307 -11.92 26.71 -13.71
CA ASP A 307 -13.15 25.92 -13.92
C ASP A 307 -12.99 24.47 -13.42
N SER A 308 -11.81 23.88 -13.57
CA SER A 308 -11.54 22.50 -13.09
C SER A 308 -11.58 22.40 -11.57
N ILE A 309 -11.03 23.39 -10.86
CA ILE A 309 -11.08 23.47 -9.40
C ILE A 309 -12.52 23.68 -8.92
N VAL A 310 -13.23 24.62 -9.51
CA VAL A 310 -14.64 24.87 -9.17
C VAL A 310 -15.47 23.62 -9.42
N SER A 311 -15.25 22.95 -10.55
CA SER A 311 -15.97 21.72 -10.92
C SER A 311 -15.70 20.58 -9.94
N ILE A 312 -14.44 20.30 -9.57
CA ILE A 312 -14.14 19.19 -8.65
C ILE A 312 -14.73 19.43 -7.27
N TYR A 313 -14.66 20.66 -6.73
CA TYR A 313 -15.30 21.00 -5.45
C TYR A 313 -16.81 20.76 -5.49
N ASN A 314 -17.50 21.23 -6.53
CA ASN A 314 -18.95 21.04 -6.69
C ASN A 314 -19.32 19.57 -6.86
N ASN A 315 -18.56 18.84 -7.67
CA ASN A 315 -18.83 17.42 -7.92
C ASN A 315 -18.65 16.56 -6.64
N VAL A 316 -17.61 16.80 -5.86
CA VAL A 316 -17.43 16.07 -4.59
C VAL A 316 -18.48 16.49 -3.56
N HIS A 317 -18.86 17.76 -3.53
CA HIS A 317 -19.96 18.23 -2.68
C HIS A 317 -21.26 17.50 -3.02
N GLU A 318 -21.65 17.43 -4.30
CA GLU A 318 -22.85 16.71 -4.73
C GLU A 318 -22.78 15.21 -4.44
N ALA A 319 -21.65 14.57 -4.76
CA ALA A 319 -21.48 13.12 -4.60
C ALA A 319 -21.53 12.66 -3.13
N PHE A 320 -21.04 13.49 -2.19
CA PHE A 320 -20.97 13.13 -0.76
C PHE A 320 -22.13 13.67 0.08
N SER A 321 -23.02 14.52 -0.49
CA SER A 321 -24.24 14.99 0.21
C SER A 321 -25.03 13.83 0.86
N PRO A 322 -25.30 12.71 0.17
CA PRO A 322 -26.07 11.62 0.79
C PRO A 322 -25.41 11.03 2.03
N LEU A 323 -24.07 10.98 2.07
CA LEU A 323 -23.36 10.47 3.25
C LEU A 323 -23.44 11.45 4.42
N TYR A 324 -23.31 12.75 4.15
CA TYR A 324 -23.40 13.79 5.17
C TYR A 324 -24.81 13.91 5.72
N ASP A 325 -25.82 13.97 4.85
CA ASP A 325 -27.23 14.12 5.23
C ASP A 325 -27.74 12.93 6.06
N HIS A 326 -27.18 11.72 5.82
CA HIS A 326 -27.47 10.53 6.61
C HIS A 326 -26.56 10.39 7.84
N GLY A 327 -25.67 11.33 8.11
CA GLY A 327 -24.75 11.29 9.26
C GLY A 327 -23.76 10.12 9.20
N LEU A 328 -23.35 9.69 8.00
CA LEU A 328 -22.34 8.66 7.80
C LEU A 328 -20.93 9.27 7.75
N ILE A 329 -20.81 10.53 7.39
CA ILE A 329 -19.60 11.33 7.53
C ILE A 329 -19.87 12.55 8.42
N SER A 330 -18.90 12.93 9.24
CA SER A 330 -19.00 14.12 10.10
C SER A 330 -18.34 15.33 9.45
N SER A 331 -17.31 15.11 8.64
CA SER A 331 -16.64 16.17 7.88
C SER A 331 -15.97 15.63 6.63
N PHE A 332 -15.83 16.54 5.65
CA PHE A 332 -15.06 16.35 4.44
C PHE A 332 -14.21 17.60 4.22
N MET A 333 -12.91 17.44 4.23
CA MET A 333 -11.93 18.51 4.05
C MET A 333 -11.09 18.28 2.82
N VAL A 334 -10.76 19.37 2.12
CA VAL A 334 -9.73 19.42 1.07
C VAL A 334 -8.53 20.15 1.63
N HIS A 335 -7.35 19.56 1.52
CA HIS A 335 -6.11 20.16 2.00
C HIS A 335 -5.05 20.27 0.89
N GLY A 336 -3.82 20.62 1.25
CA GLY A 336 -2.73 20.71 0.28
C GLY A 336 -2.89 21.88 -0.69
N SER A 337 -2.31 21.74 -1.87
CA SER A 337 -2.18 22.81 -2.85
C SER A 337 -3.50 23.32 -3.40
N MET A 338 -4.56 22.50 -3.42
CA MET A 338 -5.90 22.90 -3.86
C MET A 338 -6.57 23.88 -2.88
N SER A 339 -6.29 23.72 -1.60
CA SER A 339 -6.82 24.61 -0.58
C SER A 339 -5.97 25.88 -0.38
N THR A 340 -4.65 25.78 -0.57
CA THR A 340 -3.73 26.92 -0.48
C THR A 340 -3.66 27.73 -1.78
N MET A 341 -4.23 27.25 -2.88
CA MET A 341 -4.19 27.83 -4.22
C MET A 341 -2.78 27.98 -4.81
N ASP A 342 -1.81 27.20 -4.34
CA ASP A 342 -0.45 27.08 -4.91
C ASP A 342 -0.27 25.79 -5.73
N TYR A 343 -1.36 25.35 -6.33
CA TYR A 343 -1.40 24.14 -7.17
C TYR A 343 -0.56 24.28 -8.43
N THR A 344 -0.06 23.14 -8.88
CA THR A 344 0.67 22.98 -10.14
C THR A 344 0.03 21.86 -10.96
N PRO A 345 0.38 21.66 -12.23
CA PRO A 345 -0.10 20.50 -12.99
C PRO A 345 0.24 19.14 -12.38
N PHE A 346 1.14 19.10 -11.42
CA PHE A 346 1.50 17.90 -10.63
C PHE A 346 0.56 17.65 -9.46
N SER A 347 -0.23 18.63 -9.04
CA SER A 347 -0.97 18.58 -7.79
C SER A 347 -2.13 17.60 -7.84
N ASP A 348 -2.28 16.82 -6.78
CA ASP A 348 -3.43 15.96 -6.52
C ASP A 348 -4.56 16.74 -5.86
N PHE A 349 -5.75 16.15 -5.86
CA PHE A 349 -6.87 16.62 -5.05
C PHE A 349 -6.85 15.86 -3.72
N ASP A 350 -6.12 16.41 -2.75
CA ASP A 350 -5.92 15.82 -1.44
C ASP A 350 -7.12 16.06 -0.54
N THR A 351 -7.67 14.98 0.02
CA THR A 351 -8.88 15.02 0.84
C THR A 351 -8.72 14.30 2.15
N GLN A 352 -9.52 14.67 3.15
CA GLN A 352 -9.67 13.93 4.38
C GLN A 352 -11.14 13.89 4.78
N ILE A 353 -11.68 12.68 4.91
CA ILE A 353 -13.09 12.43 5.20
C ILE A 353 -13.17 11.67 6.51
N PHE A 354 -13.96 12.17 7.47
CA PHE A 354 -14.18 11.53 8.75
C PHE A 354 -15.48 10.72 8.73
N LEU A 355 -15.33 9.41 8.87
CA LEU A 355 -16.43 8.45 8.97
C LEU A 355 -16.94 8.41 10.40
N THR A 356 -18.27 8.48 10.57
CA THR A 356 -18.89 8.39 11.87
C THR A 356 -19.03 6.94 12.35
N ASP A 357 -19.27 6.75 13.63
CA ASP A 357 -19.60 5.44 14.22
C ASP A 357 -20.79 4.75 13.52
N LYS A 358 -21.68 5.52 12.92
CA LYS A 358 -22.86 5.01 12.22
C LYS A 358 -22.51 4.15 11.02
N VAL A 359 -21.41 4.41 10.35
CA VAL A 359 -20.92 3.57 9.24
C VAL A 359 -20.73 2.12 9.69
N PHE A 360 -20.25 1.93 10.90
CA PHE A 360 -19.91 0.62 11.49
C PHE A 360 -21.05 0.01 12.30
N SER A 361 -22.24 0.60 12.27
CA SER A 361 -23.42 0.10 12.99
C SER A 361 -24.06 -1.14 12.34
N SER A 362 -23.84 -1.34 11.05
CA SER A 362 -24.35 -2.50 10.29
C SER A 362 -23.58 -2.69 8.97
N ILE A 363 -23.64 -3.90 8.43
CA ILE A 363 -23.12 -4.24 7.10
C ILE A 363 -23.75 -3.35 6.01
N ASP A 364 -25.05 -3.05 6.13
CA ASP A 364 -25.77 -2.21 5.16
C ASP A 364 -25.23 -0.76 5.15
N CYS A 365 -25.01 -0.16 6.32
CA CYS A 365 -24.40 1.16 6.42
C CYS A 365 -22.97 1.18 5.86
N LEU A 366 -22.17 0.16 6.19
CA LEU A 366 -20.80 0.02 5.69
C LEU A 366 -20.79 -0.07 4.15
N LYS A 367 -21.62 -0.95 3.57
CA LYS A 367 -21.71 -1.15 2.12
C LYS A 367 -22.23 0.10 1.38
N LYS A 368 -23.26 0.76 1.92
CA LYS A 368 -23.79 2.00 1.34
C LYS A 368 -22.73 3.10 1.28
N THR A 369 -22.00 3.27 2.38
CA THR A 369 -20.88 4.22 2.43
C THR A 369 -19.82 3.85 1.39
N GLY A 370 -19.47 2.55 1.31
CA GLY A 370 -18.49 2.04 0.34
C GLY A 370 -18.89 2.30 -1.11
N MET A 371 -20.16 2.07 -1.46
CA MET A 371 -20.63 2.32 -2.84
C MET A 371 -20.48 3.79 -3.26
N VAL A 372 -20.78 4.72 -2.35
CA VAL A 372 -20.64 6.16 -2.66
C VAL A 372 -19.17 6.54 -2.82
N ILE A 373 -18.30 6.15 -1.89
CA ILE A 373 -16.88 6.49 -1.91
C ILE A 373 -16.20 5.86 -3.13
N PHE A 374 -16.41 4.56 -3.36
CA PHE A 374 -15.85 3.84 -4.50
C PHE A 374 -16.31 4.46 -5.84
N GLY A 375 -17.61 4.69 -6.00
CA GLY A 375 -18.17 5.31 -7.20
C GLY A 375 -17.62 6.72 -7.46
N SER A 376 -17.34 7.47 -6.38
CA SER A 376 -16.83 8.84 -6.48
C SER A 376 -15.32 8.92 -6.81
N ASN A 377 -14.56 7.83 -6.73
CA ASN A 377 -13.12 7.84 -7.08
C ASN A 377 -12.86 8.26 -8.53
N SER A 378 -13.83 8.05 -9.43
CA SER A 378 -13.75 8.54 -10.81
C SER A 378 -13.62 10.06 -10.90
N LEU A 379 -14.18 10.82 -9.95
CA LEU A 379 -14.08 12.28 -9.90
C LEU A 379 -12.62 12.73 -9.74
N LEU A 380 -11.86 12.03 -8.88
CA LEU A 380 -10.44 12.32 -8.68
C LEU A 380 -9.64 12.09 -9.96
N LYS A 381 -9.92 10.99 -10.68
CA LYS A 381 -9.25 10.65 -11.94
C LYS A 381 -9.67 11.55 -13.10
N LEU A 382 -10.89 12.10 -13.08
CA LEU A 382 -11.32 13.11 -14.05
C LEU A 382 -10.60 14.45 -13.83
N PHE A 383 -10.30 14.78 -12.56
CA PHE A 383 -9.53 15.97 -12.21
C PHE A 383 -8.05 15.79 -12.56
N ASP A 384 -7.45 14.70 -12.13
CA ASP A 384 -6.07 14.32 -12.41
C ASP A 384 -5.97 12.84 -12.79
N PRO A 385 -5.74 12.50 -14.07
CA PRO A 385 -5.61 11.11 -14.53
C PRO A 385 -4.48 10.31 -13.86
N LEU A 386 -3.50 11.01 -13.27
CA LEU A 386 -2.38 10.43 -12.53
C LEU A 386 -2.55 10.52 -11.01
N GLN A 387 -3.76 10.78 -10.52
CA GLN A 387 -4.08 10.70 -9.10
C GLN A 387 -3.67 9.32 -8.57
N HIS A 388 -2.74 9.28 -7.63
CA HIS A 388 -2.12 8.04 -7.16
C HIS A 388 -2.72 7.50 -5.86
N HIS A 389 -3.72 8.17 -5.31
CA HIS A 389 -4.49 7.73 -4.15
C HIS A 389 -5.98 8.04 -4.35
N GLY A 390 -6.83 7.34 -3.62
CA GLY A 390 -8.26 7.64 -3.53
C GLY A 390 -8.55 8.71 -2.47
N PHE A 391 -9.79 8.76 -2.02
CA PHE A 391 -10.19 9.59 -0.89
C PHE A 391 -9.50 9.11 0.38
N PHE A 392 -8.94 10.03 1.15
CA PHE A 392 -8.32 9.73 2.44
C PHE A 392 -9.39 9.64 3.52
N LEU A 393 -9.49 8.47 4.15
CA LEU A 393 -10.53 8.20 5.12
C LEU A 393 -9.93 8.12 6.52
N CYS A 394 -10.55 8.84 7.44
CA CYS A 394 -10.32 8.82 8.87
C CYS A 394 -11.61 8.41 9.58
N LEU A 395 -11.49 8.10 10.85
CA LEU A 395 -12.62 7.80 11.72
C LEU A 395 -12.85 8.99 12.67
N ASP A 396 -14.09 9.26 13.08
CA ASP A 396 -14.33 10.19 14.18
C ASP A 396 -13.61 9.76 15.46
N LEU A 397 -13.40 8.45 15.62
CA LEU A 397 -12.56 7.89 16.66
C LEU A 397 -11.14 8.46 16.65
N ASP A 398 -10.60 8.74 15.46
CA ASP A 398 -9.24 9.29 15.31
C ASP A 398 -9.10 10.68 15.95
N ARG A 399 -10.19 11.45 16.05
CA ARG A 399 -10.18 12.77 16.71
C ARG A 399 -9.81 12.73 18.18
N ARG A 400 -10.08 11.59 18.86
CA ARG A 400 -9.78 11.39 20.28
C ARG A 400 -8.30 11.11 20.54
N SER A 401 -7.59 10.65 19.50
CA SER A 401 -6.20 10.24 19.58
C SER A 401 -5.58 10.35 18.20
N TYR A 402 -5.46 11.59 17.72
CA TYR A 402 -5.07 11.87 16.35
C TYR A 402 -3.60 11.54 16.12
N PRO A 403 -3.29 10.69 15.13
CA PRO A 403 -1.92 10.29 14.82
C PRO A 403 -1.22 11.37 13.98
N GLU A 404 -0.59 12.32 14.64
CA GLU A 404 0.05 13.50 14.05
C GLU A 404 1.05 13.15 12.93
N ALA A 405 1.84 12.10 13.12
CA ALA A 405 2.85 11.71 12.15
C ALA A 405 2.31 11.19 10.80
N PHE A 406 1.02 10.85 10.74
CA PHE A 406 0.43 10.36 9.50
C PHE A 406 0.01 11.50 8.56
N LEU A 407 -0.63 12.52 9.10
CA LEU A 407 -0.98 13.76 8.43
C LEU A 407 -1.00 14.86 9.50
N PRO A 408 0.08 15.64 9.61
CA PRO A 408 0.17 16.68 10.64
C PRO A 408 -0.98 17.65 10.59
N LEU A 409 -1.54 18.02 11.75
CA LEU A 409 -2.67 18.96 11.81
C LEU A 409 -2.33 20.32 11.21
N SER A 410 -1.06 20.71 11.22
CA SER A 410 -0.58 21.92 10.53
C SER A 410 -0.90 21.94 9.02
N THR A 411 -1.01 20.78 8.39
CA THR A 411 -1.44 20.69 6.98
C THR A 411 -2.92 21.02 6.81
N MET A 412 -3.71 20.88 7.87
CA MET A 412 -5.14 21.17 7.90
C MET A 412 -5.46 22.62 8.26
N ASP A 413 -4.55 23.36 8.87
CA ASP A 413 -4.75 24.79 9.19
C ASP A 413 -5.10 25.64 7.96
N CYS A 414 -4.72 25.15 6.77
CA CYS A 414 -5.06 25.78 5.50
C CYS A 414 -6.15 25.04 4.74
N ALA A 415 -6.74 23.98 5.30
CA ALA A 415 -7.72 23.16 4.61
C ALA A 415 -9.06 23.89 4.39
N THR A 416 -9.82 23.39 3.43
CA THR A 416 -11.14 23.88 3.06
C THR A 416 -12.18 22.86 3.48
N SER A 417 -13.19 23.28 4.25
CA SER A 417 -14.35 22.44 4.59
C SER A 417 -15.31 22.35 3.43
N VAL A 418 -15.57 21.13 2.95
CA VAL A 418 -16.67 20.82 2.03
C VAL A 418 -17.92 20.48 2.83
N TYR A 419 -17.76 19.71 3.90
CA TYR A 419 -18.79 19.36 4.88
C TYR A 419 -18.26 19.41 6.29
N GLY A 420 -19.14 19.68 7.24
CA GLY A 420 -18.83 19.76 8.66
C GLY A 420 -18.57 21.20 9.11
N GLU A 421 -18.29 21.34 10.40
CA GLU A 421 -18.01 22.64 11.00
C GLU A 421 -16.65 23.18 10.55
N GLU A 422 -16.53 24.50 10.42
CA GLU A 422 -15.27 25.16 10.06
C GLU A 422 -14.24 25.08 11.19
N THR A 423 -14.68 25.00 12.44
CA THR A 423 -13.80 24.76 13.59
C THR A 423 -13.83 23.29 13.98
N GLN A 424 -12.69 22.63 13.95
CA GLN A 424 -12.56 21.21 14.24
C GLN A 424 -11.64 20.99 15.44
N GLU A 425 -12.07 20.12 16.37
CA GLU A 425 -11.29 19.75 17.56
C GLU A 425 -10.61 18.40 17.38
N PHE A 426 -9.33 18.34 17.75
CA PHE A 426 -8.54 17.12 17.77
C PHE A 426 -7.82 16.98 19.11
N PHE A 427 -7.68 15.76 19.58
CA PHE A 427 -6.83 15.41 20.70
C PHE A 427 -5.60 14.70 20.18
N ILE A 428 -4.46 15.39 20.18
CA ILE A 428 -3.24 14.90 19.56
C ILE A 428 -2.56 13.94 20.51
N ARG A 429 -2.10 12.85 19.95
CA ARG A 429 -1.10 12.03 20.58
C ARG A 429 0.27 12.37 19.97
N GLN A 430 1.08 13.05 20.74
CA GLN A 430 2.51 13.09 20.49
C GLN A 430 3.09 11.74 20.87
N SER A 431 3.43 10.93 19.90
CA SER A 431 4.24 9.76 20.12
C SER A 431 5.41 9.83 19.15
N ASP A 432 6.57 9.95 19.74
CA ASP A 432 7.89 9.84 19.12
C ASP A 432 7.99 8.65 18.14
N TYR A 433 7.26 7.60 18.47
CA TYR A 433 7.15 6.38 17.73
C TYR A 433 6.48 6.54 16.36
N GLN A 434 5.38 7.28 16.25
CA GLN A 434 4.66 7.44 14.97
C GLN A 434 5.52 8.16 13.95
N ILE A 435 6.24 9.20 14.39
CA ILE A 435 7.20 9.94 13.58
C ILE A 435 8.32 9.00 13.12
N ARG A 436 8.89 8.23 14.04
CA ARG A 436 9.96 7.26 13.75
C ARG A 436 9.51 6.21 12.74
N SER A 437 8.29 5.69 12.87
CA SER A 437 7.72 4.73 11.93
C SER A 437 7.53 5.34 10.53
N ALA A 438 6.98 6.56 10.45
CA ALA A 438 6.80 7.26 9.17
C ALA A 438 8.13 7.56 8.48
N VAL A 439 9.14 8.00 9.24
CA VAL A 439 10.51 8.23 8.74
C VAL A 439 11.13 6.94 8.24
N TRP A 440 11.01 5.86 9.02
CA TRP A 440 11.53 4.56 8.65
C TRP A 440 10.93 4.06 7.34
N HIS A 441 9.62 3.96 7.25
CA HIS A 441 8.93 3.46 6.05
C HIS A 441 9.24 4.29 4.81
N THR A 442 9.27 5.61 4.95
CA THR A 442 9.54 6.50 3.82
C THR A 442 11.00 6.44 3.39
N GLY A 443 11.94 6.50 4.33
CA GLY A 443 13.37 6.41 4.03
C GLY A 443 13.77 5.06 3.47
N TYR A 444 13.22 3.98 4.05
CA TYR A 444 13.50 2.61 3.63
C TYR A 444 13.01 2.33 2.20
N PHE A 445 11.89 2.90 1.79
CA PHE A 445 11.40 2.81 0.42
C PHE A 445 12.44 3.31 -0.61
N PHE A 446 13.08 4.47 -0.39
CA PHE A 446 14.09 4.98 -1.32
C PHE A 446 15.38 4.18 -1.28
N ARG A 447 15.74 3.69 -0.10
CA ARG A 447 16.88 2.80 0.07
C ARG A 447 16.71 1.52 -0.74
N THR A 448 15.57 0.83 -0.59
CA THR A 448 15.29 -0.42 -1.30
C THR A 448 15.11 -0.20 -2.79
N SER A 449 14.41 0.84 -3.20
CA SER A 449 14.25 1.19 -4.62
C SER A 449 15.61 1.34 -5.33
N TYR A 450 16.61 1.93 -4.66
CA TYR A 450 17.94 2.08 -5.24
C TYR A 450 18.74 0.77 -5.23
N ILE A 451 18.79 0.07 -4.08
CA ILE A 451 19.55 -1.18 -3.92
C ILE A 451 19.02 -2.27 -4.86
N LEU A 452 17.70 -2.33 -5.03
CA LEU A 452 17.04 -3.32 -5.88
C LEU A 452 16.89 -2.86 -7.34
N GLU A 453 17.42 -1.68 -7.68
CA GLU A 453 17.31 -1.06 -9.00
C GLU A 453 15.87 -0.94 -9.52
N ARG A 454 14.89 -0.76 -8.61
CA ARG A 454 13.46 -0.58 -8.92
C ARG A 454 13.16 0.90 -9.12
N PHE A 455 13.40 1.37 -10.32
CA PHE A 455 13.16 2.77 -10.67
C PHE A 455 11.82 2.95 -11.37
N PRO A 456 11.06 4.00 -11.02
CA PRO A 456 9.79 4.28 -11.65
C PRO A 456 9.97 4.55 -13.16
N GLU A 457 9.13 3.91 -13.98
CA GLU A 457 9.19 4.01 -15.43
C GLU A 457 7.98 4.74 -16.02
N SER A 458 6.81 4.60 -15.40
CA SER A 458 5.60 5.27 -15.84
C SER A 458 5.47 6.68 -15.25
N PRO A 459 4.76 7.62 -15.89
CA PRO A 459 4.43 8.91 -15.30
C PRO A 459 3.73 8.81 -13.95
N PHE A 460 2.88 7.80 -13.77
CA PHE A 460 2.19 7.51 -12.51
C PHE A 460 3.17 7.16 -11.40
N ASP A 461 4.09 6.23 -11.65
CA ASP A 461 5.09 5.81 -10.66
C ASP A 461 6.06 6.95 -10.33
N ILE A 462 6.47 7.72 -11.35
CA ILE A 462 7.31 8.91 -11.16
C ILE A 462 6.60 9.92 -10.25
N LYS A 463 5.32 10.19 -10.51
CA LYS A 463 4.53 11.11 -9.67
C LYS A 463 4.47 10.62 -8.23
N ARG A 464 4.14 9.34 -8.02
CA ARG A 464 4.09 8.70 -6.70
C ARG A 464 5.44 8.75 -5.99
N PHE A 465 6.53 8.43 -6.70
CA PHE A 465 7.89 8.48 -6.18
C PHE A 465 8.28 9.89 -5.71
N LEU A 466 8.06 10.90 -6.54
CA LEU A 466 8.39 12.29 -6.22
C LEU A 466 7.52 12.83 -5.08
N SER A 467 6.22 12.52 -5.06
CA SER A 467 5.31 12.93 -3.98
C SER A 467 5.79 12.40 -2.63
N ARG A 468 6.21 11.12 -2.59
CA ARG A 468 6.74 10.47 -1.39
C ARG A 468 8.13 11.03 -1.01
N PHE A 469 9.00 11.24 -1.98
CA PHE A 469 10.34 11.79 -1.75
C PHE A 469 10.30 13.18 -1.10
N LEU A 470 9.44 14.05 -1.61
CA LEU A 470 9.30 15.40 -1.10
C LEU A 470 8.63 15.50 0.29
N LEU A 471 8.22 14.38 0.90
CA LEU A 471 7.79 14.32 2.31
C LEU A 471 8.97 14.13 3.27
N LEU A 472 10.11 13.58 2.83
CA LEU A 472 11.25 13.31 3.71
C LEU A 472 11.76 14.56 4.46
N PRO A 473 11.83 15.76 3.86
CA PRO A 473 12.21 16.98 4.59
C PRO A 473 11.26 17.31 5.75
N VAL A 474 9.95 17.13 5.58
CA VAL A 474 8.96 17.33 6.65
C VAL A 474 9.21 16.36 7.78
N LEU A 475 9.24 15.04 7.45
CA LEU A 475 9.43 13.97 8.42
C LEU A 475 10.75 14.11 9.20
N LEU A 476 11.81 14.59 8.55
CA LEU A 476 13.08 14.89 9.20
C LEU A 476 12.93 16.01 10.27
N LEU A 477 12.23 17.07 9.94
CA LEU A 477 12.02 18.20 10.86
C LEU A 477 11.10 17.80 12.02
N GLU A 478 10.08 17.00 11.77
CA GLU A 478 9.26 16.40 12.81
C GLU A 478 10.13 15.56 13.78
N LEU A 479 10.99 14.69 13.24
CA LEU A 479 11.85 13.83 14.03
C LEU A 479 12.91 14.62 14.83
N LYS A 480 13.56 15.62 14.19
CA LYS A 480 14.75 16.28 14.74
C LYS A 480 14.44 17.52 15.56
N GLU A 481 13.41 18.24 15.19
CA GLU A 481 13.07 19.55 15.77
C GLU A 481 11.67 19.60 16.41
N ASN A 482 10.89 18.52 16.27
CA ASN A 482 9.48 18.44 16.70
C ASN A 482 8.64 19.58 16.13
N ILE A 483 8.88 19.95 14.87
CA ILE A 483 8.09 20.94 14.13
C ILE A 483 7.43 20.29 12.92
N PHE A 484 6.23 20.78 12.60
CA PHE A 484 5.35 20.22 11.57
C PHE A 484 5.06 21.25 10.48
N PRO A 485 6.08 21.67 9.71
CA PRO A 485 5.90 22.72 8.71
C PRO A 485 5.11 22.21 7.51
N TYR A 486 4.43 23.11 6.82
CA TYR A 486 3.89 22.79 5.51
C TYR A 486 5.01 22.34 4.56
N LYS A 487 4.71 21.36 3.70
CA LYS A 487 5.70 20.68 2.83
C LYS A 487 6.66 21.63 2.11
N LYS A 488 6.14 22.73 1.57
CA LYS A 488 6.93 23.74 0.84
C LYS A 488 7.91 24.48 1.75
N ASP A 489 7.50 24.80 2.97
CA ASP A 489 8.31 25.54 3.94
C ASP A 489 9.40 24.65 4.56
N SER A 490 9.15 23.34 4.60
CA SER A 490 10.11 22.36 5.12
C SER A 490 11.44 22.34 4.36
N PHE A 491 11.45 22.67 3.07
CA PHE A 491 12.65 22.60 2.25
C PHE A 491 13.73 23.57 2.72
N ALA A 492 13.39 24.82 2.98
CA ALA A 492 14.34 25.80 3.47
C ALA A 492 14.90 25.41 4.85
N LEU A 493 14.03 24.89 5.73
CA LEU A 493 14.38 24.51 7.10
C LEU A 493 15.25 23.23 7.14
N ALA A 494 14.93 22.23 6.33
CA ALA A 494 15.66 20.95 6.31
C ALA A 494 17.01 21.02 5.58
N ARG A 495 17.22 22.02 4.71
CA ARG A 495 18.42 22.16 3.88
C ARG A 495 19.74 22.05 4.66
N LYS A 496 19.76 22.54 5.89
CA LYS A 496 20.95 22.56 6.77
C LYS A 496 21.46 21.17 7.19
N TYR A 497 20.65 20.13 7.04
CA TYR A 497 21.01 18.75 7.39
C TYR A 497 21.67 17.97 6.27
N PHE A 498 21.78 18.55 5.07
CA PHE A 498 22.25 17.85 3.88
C PHE A 498 23.41 18.56 3.19
N ASP A 499 24.31 17.76 2.65
CA ASP A 499 25.31 18.27 1.71
C ASP A 499 24.65 18.86 0.47
N PRO A 500 25.28 19.89 -0.15
CA PRO A 500 24.75 20.52 -1.37
C PRO A 500 24.50 19.53 -2.50
N GLU A 501 25.33 18.51 -2.66
CA GLU A 501 25.20 17.51 -3.72
C GLU A 501 23.98 16.61 -3.51
N VAL A 502 23.77 16.14 -2.28
CA VAL A 502 22.60 15.31 -1.90
C VAL A 502 21.32 16.11 -2.03
N TRP A 503 21.35 17.39 -1.63
CA TRP A 503 20.19 18.28 -1.72
C TRP A 503 19.70 18.51 -3.15
N GLN A 504 20.55 18.38 -4.17
CA GLN A 504 20.15 18.50 -5.58
C GLN A 504 18.98 17.58 -5.94
N ALA A 505 18.81 16.45 -5.24
CA ALA A 505 17.64 15.58 -5.47
C ALA A 505 16.32 16.32 -5.19
N VAL A 506 16.25 17.13 -4.11
CA VAL A 506 15.07 17.95 -3.78
C VAL A 506 14.87 19.04 -4.83
N GLU A 507 15.94 19.69 -5.28
CA GLU A 507 15.88 20.74 -6.31
C GLU A 507 15.37 20.17 -7.65
N ILE A 508 15.88 19.02 -8.07
CA ILE A 508 15.44 18.31 -9.28
C ILE A 508 13.97 17.91 -9.14
N ALA A 509 13.59 17.27 -8.03
CA ALA A 509 12.21 16.84 -7.78
C ALA A 509 11.22 18.01 -7.77
N THR A 510 11.61 19.13 -7.15
CA THR A 510 10.81 20.35 -7.10
C THR A 510 10.65 20.98 -8.50
N LYS A 511 11.74 21.02 -9.28
CA LYS A 511 11.69 21.51 -10.65
C LYS A 511 10.75 20.67 -11.51
N VAL A 512 10.88 19.34 -11.43
CA VAL A 512 9.99 18.41 -12.16
C VAL A 512 8.53 18.60 -11.75
N ARG A 513 8.26 18.78 -10.46
CA ARG A 513 6.91 19.08 -9.96
C ARG A 513 6.34 20.35 -10.54
N ASN A 514 7.13 21.42 -10.63
CA ASN A 514 6.69 22.71 -11.13
C ASN A 514 6.47 22.70 -12.66
N ASP A 515 7.32 21.97 -13.39
CA ASP A 515 7.28 21.84 -14.85
C ASP A 515 6.56 20.54 -15.30
N TRP A 516 5.67 19.98 -14.45
CA TRP A 516 5.05 18.69 -14.68
C TRP A 516 4.23 18.64 -15.97
N ASN A 517 4.53 17.64 -16.80
CA ASN A 517 3.76 17.32 -17.98
C ASN A 517 3.56 15.79 -18.07
N PRO A 518 2.34 15.27 -17.82
CA PRO A 518 2.07 13.84 -17.81
C PRO A 518 2.26 13.16 -19.18
N HIS A 519 2.21 13.92 -20.27
CA HIS A 519 2.40 13.40 -21.63
C HIS A 519 3.87 13.34 -22.06
N ARG A 520 4.77 13.89 -21.25
CA ARG A 520 6.20 13.85 -21.52
C ARG A 520 6.82 12.64 -20.85
N THR A 521 7.41 11.73 -21.61
CA THR A 521 8.22 10.64 -21.05
C THR A 521 9.40 11.25 -20.30
N MET A 522 9.35 11.21 -18.97
CA MET A 522 10.44 11.61 -18.12
C MET A 522 11.21 10.37 -17.69
N ARG A 523 12.52 10.41 -17.81
CA ARG A 523 13.42 9.40 -17.23
C ARG A 523 14.46 10.16 -16.43
N PHE A 524 14.58 9.80 -15.17
CA PHE A 524 15.68 10.25 -14.36
C PHE A 524 16.92 9.40 -14.66
N ASN A 525 18.08 10.02 -14.59
CA ASN A 525 19.34 9.28 -14.68
C ASN A 525 19.62 8.56 -13.35
N LYS A 526 20.53 7.59 -13.38
CA LYS A 526 20.92 6.81 -12.20
C LYS A 526 21.49 7.70 -11.07
N ASP A 527 22.07 8.86 -11.41
CA ASP A 527 22.60 9.82 -10.44
C ASP A 527 21.49 10.46 -9.57
N PHE A 528 20.33 10.76 -10.15
CA PHE A 528 19.18 11.26 -9.38
C PHE A 528 18.73 10.23 -8.34
N TYR A 529 18.60 8.96 -8.73
CA TYR A 529 18.21 7.89 -7.80
C TYR A 529 19.28 7.62 -6.75
N ARG A 530 20.56 7.71 -7.09
CA ARG A 530 21.67 7.68 -6.13
C ARG A 530 21.52 8.79 -5.08
N LYS A 531 21.22 10.01 -5.50
CA LYS A 531 21.03 11.15 -4.59
C LYS A 531 19.78 10.99 -3.71
N THR A 532 18.69 10.43 -4.23
CA THR A 532 17.50 10.11 -3.39
C THR A 532 17.81 9.03 -2.36
N PHE A 533 18.64 8.04 -2.71
CA PHE A 533 19.14 7.03 -1.78
C PHE A 533 20.02 7.68 -0.70
N GLU A 534 21.01 8.45 -1.06
CA GLU A 534 21.90 9.15 -0.12
C GLU A 534 21.12 10.08 0.80
N PHE A 535 20.11 10.77 0.29
CA PHE A 535 19.19 11.57 1.09
C PHE A 535 18.46 10.72 2.13
N SER A 536 17.94 9.57 1.71
CA SER A 536 17.23 8.67 2.61
C SER A 536 18.17 8.07 3.68
N GLU A 537 19.43 7.78 3.35
CA GLU A 537 20.41 7.29 4.32
C GLU A 537 20.74 8.34 5.40
N VAL A 538 20.82 9.63 5.04
CA VAL A 538 20.97 10.71 6.03
C VAL A 538 19.79 10.70 7.01
N VAL A 539 18.57 10.63 6.50
CA VAL A 539 17.35 10.62 7.32
C VAL A 539 17.30 9.37 8.22
N LEU A 540 17.62 8.20 7.67
CA LEU A 540 17.65 6.94 8.43
C LEU A 540 18.77 6.91 9.48
N ASN A 541 19.91 7.55 9.24
CA ASN A 541 20.99 7.65 10.21
C ASN A 541 20.59 8.56 11.38
N ILE A 542 19.96 9.70 11.11
CA ILE A 542 19.40 10.58 12.15
C ILE A 542 18.37 9.82 13.00
N LEU A 543 17.52 9.01 12.37
CA LEU A 543 16.57 8.17 13.10
C LEU A 543 17.26 7.16 14.03
N ARG A 544 18.37 6.55 13.57
CA ARG A 544 19.14 5.59 14.38
C ARG A 544 19.86 6.25 15.56
N GLU A 545 20.44 7.42 15.33
CA GLU A 545 21.12 8.19 16.38
C GLU A 545 20.15 8.62 17.48
N SER A 546 18.98 9.13 17.09
CA SER A 546 17.94 9.54 18.04
C SER A 546 17.28 8.36 18.79
N ALA A 547 17.49 7.12 18.38
CA ALA A 547 17.03 5.93 19.13
C ALA A 547 18.03 5.48 20.21
N SER A 548 19.24 6.04 20.21
CA SER A 548 20.33 5.70 21.15
C SER A 548 20.39 6.64 22.34
N GLU A 549 19.66 7.76 22.26
CA GLU A 549 19.43 8.73 23.35
C GLU A 549 18.12 8.40 24.09
#